data_baad60afaebd49fcc1b15abbaa8b0245
#
_entry.id   baad60afaebd49fcc1b15abbaa8b0245
#
_cell.length_a   1.000
_cell.length_b   1.000
_cell.length_c   1.000
_cell.angle_alpha   90.00
_cell.angle_beta   90.00
_cell.angle_gamma   90.00
#
_symmetry.space_group_name_H-M   'P 1'
#
loop_
_entity.id
_entity.type
_entity.pdbx_description
1 polymer ?
#
loop_
_entity_poly.entity_id
_entity_poly.type
_entity_poly.pdbx_seq_one_letter_code
_entity_poly.pdbx_strand_id
1 'polypeptide(L)'
;MKYKSIFNVCLLTAFLLTATTSCDDWTEMEIHETDVNGAKEQNPEQYSVYTQNIRAYKATKHAVVYARLDNAPDKATSEKFFLRSLPDSIDIVSMRNADRLTDFDREDMAMVRADYGTRVLYYVDCMLGDKQNAAIASAAEAVRAGTFDGITLASSVPVDRKSVV
;
A
#
# COMPACT_ATOMS: atom_id res chain seq x y z
N MET A 1 -15.03 28.96 71.15
CA MET A 1 -14.19 27.95 70.40
C MET A 1 -14.96 27.08 69.41
N LYS A 2 -16.29 27.04 69.42
CA LYS A 2 -17.06 26.18 68.49
C LYS A 2 -17.17 26.69 67.05
N TYR A 3 -17.13 28.01 66.81
CA TYR A 3 -17.31 28.56 65.42
C TYR A 3 -16.11 28.40 64.47
N LYS A 4 -14.87 28.34 65.02
CA LYS A 4 -13.66 28.10 64.17
C LYS A 4 -13.63 26.68 63.60
N SER A 5 -14.17 25.71 64.32
CA SER A 5 -14.25 24.34 63.89
C SER A 5 -15.28 24.15 62.74
N ILE A 6 -16.41 24.84 62.85
CA ILE A 6 -17.49 24.79 61.81
C ILE A 6 -17.01 25.47 60.51
N PHE A 7 -16.30 26.60 60.64
CA PHE A 7 -15.76 27.32 59.49
C PHE A 7 -14.70 26.49 58.71
N ASN A 8 -13.81 25.80 59.45
CA ASN A 8 -12.83 24.92 58.83
C ASN A 8 -13.47 23.68 58.13
N VAL A 9 -14.54 23.13 58.71
CA VAL A 9 -15.26 22.00 58.09
C VAL A 9 -16.00 22.47 56.84
N CYS A 10 -16.64 23.64 56.85
CA CYS A 10 -17.28 24.20 55.65
C CYS A 10 -16.25 24.55 54.53
N LEU A 11 -15.06 25.04 54.91
CA LEU A 11 -14.00 25.34 53.93
C LEU A 11 -13.44 24.06 53.27
N LEU A 12 -13.28 22.99 54.07
CA LEU A 12 -12.83 21.69 53.56
C LEU A 12 -13.85 21.02 52.65
N THR A 13 -15.15 21.13 53.00
CA THR A 13 -16.22 20.57 52.15
C THR A 13 -16.41 21.35 50.83
N ALA A 14 -16.25 22.68 50.85
CA ALA A 14 -16.28 23.51 49.66
C ALA A 14 -15.09 23.19 48.71
N PHE A 15 -13.90 22.89 49.25
CA PHE A 15 -12.73 22.53 48.46
C PHE A 15 -12.82 21.11 47.84
N LEU A 16 -13.50 20.18 48.53
CA LEU A 16 -13.73 18.84 48.00
C LEU A 16 -14.77 18.79 46.88
N LEU A 17 -15.73 19.74 46.88
CA LEU A 17 -16.79 19.81 45.84
C LEU A 17 -16.31 20.42 44.50
N THR A 18 -15.20 21.19 44.51
CA THR A 18 -14.64 21.78 43.28
C THR A 18 -13.67 20.85 42.54
N ALA A 19 -13.28 19.74 43.17
CA ALA A 19 -12.34 18.79 42.55
C ALA A 19 -13.00 17.73 41.63
N THR A 20 -14.33 17.69 41.54
CA THR A 20 -15.04 16.65 40.76
C THR A 20 -15.62 17.14 39.44
N THR A 21 -15.41 18.40 39.06
CA THR A 21 -15.93 18.94 37.81
C THR A 21 -14.89 19.04 36.68
N SER A 22 -13.73 18.40 36.82
CA SER A 22 -12.65 18.55 35.83
C SER A 22 -12.42 17.33 34.93
N CYS A 23 -13.38 16.44 34.75
CA CYS A 23 -13.16 15.25 33.90
C CYS A 23 -14.27 14.93 32.89
N ASP A 24 -15.20 15.85 32.65
CA ASP A 24 -16.31 15.52 31.74
C ASP A 24 -16.17 16.04 30.30
N ASP A 25 -15.10 16.78 30.00
CA ASP A 25 -14.90 17.33 28.64
C ASP A 25 -13.88 16.53 27.79
N TRP A 26 -13.53 15.30 28.21
CA TRP A 26 -12.61 14.43 27.47
C TRP A 26 -13.31 13.25 26.80
N THR A 27 -14.61 13.28 26.73
CA THR A 27 -15.38 12.26 26.05
C THR A 27 -15.92 12.79 24.74
N GLU A 28 -15.57 12.06 23.73
CA GLU A 28 -16.02 12.15 22.36
C GLU A 28 -15.21 13.13 21.50
N MET A 29 -13.99 12.67 21.13
CA MET A 29 -13.58 12.99 19.78
C MET A 29 -14.69 12.45 18.88
N GLU A 30 -15.59 13.35 18.44
CA GLU A 30 -16.41 13.06 17.27
C GLU A 30 -15.38 12.68 16.20
N ILE A 31 -15.36 11.39 15.86
CA ILE A 31 -14.69 10.93 14.67
C ILE A 31 -15.54 11.53 13.55
N HIS A 32 -15.23 12.78 13.19
CA HIS A 32 -15.63 13.25 11.88
C HIS A 32 -14.97 12.27 10.93
N GLU A 33 -15.76 11.42 10.28
CA GLU A 33 -15.33 10.72 9.08
C GLU A 33 -14.92 11.80 8.09
N THR A 34 -13.68 12.20 8.18
CA THR A 34 -13.06 13.03 7.17
C THR A 34 -12.92 12.10 5.99
N ASP A 35 -13.73 12.29 4.96
CA ASP A 35 -13.46 11.72 3.66
C ASP A 35 -12.04 12.13 3.30
N VAL A 36 -11.08 11.22 3.53
CA VAL A 36 -9.69 11.45 3.18
C VAL A 36 -9.62 11.25 1.68
N ASN A 37 -9.99 12.29 0.95
CA ASN A 37 -9.81 12.33 -0.49
C ASN A 37 -8.33 12.12 -0.80
N GLY A 38 -8.04 11.26 -1.76
CA GLY A 38 -6.68 11.02 -2.25
C GLY A 38 -6.07 12.31 -2.85
N ALA A 39 -4.77 12.31 -3.06
CA ALA A 39 -4.07 13.47 -3.63
C ALA A 39 -4.65 13.93 -4.98
N LYS A 40 -5.18 12.99 -5.75
CA LYS A 40 -5.83 13.24 -7.05
C LYS A 40 -7.12 14.05 -6.92
N GLU A 41 -7.94 13.75 -5.89
CA GLU A 41 -9.20 14.45 -5.63
C GLU A 41 -8.96 15.80 -4.95
N GLN A 42 -7.96 15.88 -4.08
CA GLN A 42 -7.63 17.12 -3.36
C GLN A 42 -7.08 18.20 -4.29
N ASN A 43 -6.20 17.84 -5.21
CA ASN A 43 -5.60 18.78 -6.17
C ASN A 43 -5.28 18.08 -7.50
N PRO A 44 -6.27 17.93 -8.40
CA PRO A 44 -6.10 17.22 -9.67
C PRO A 44 -5.02 17.79 -10.58
N GLU A 45 -4.88 19.13 -10.62
CA GLU A 45 -3.88 19.80 -11.45
C GLU A 45 -2.47 19.49 -10.97
N GLN A 46 -2.20 19.65 -9.68
CA GLN A 46 -0.91 19.36 -9.08
C GLN A 46 -0.56 17.87 -9.19
N TYR A 47 -1.53 17.00 -9.00
CA TYR A 47 -1.37 15.55 -9.18
C TYR A 47 -1.00 15.20 -10.62
N SER A 48 -1.63 15.84 -11.61
CA SER A 48 -1.31 15.64 -13.03
C SER A 48 0.14 16.03 -13.36
N VAL A 49 0.59 17.20 -12.88
CA VAL A 49 1.98 17.63 -13.04
C VAL A 49 2.95 16.68 -12.38
N TYR A 50 2.64 16.25 -11.16
CA TYR A 50 3.46 15.30 -10.41
C TYR A 50 3.64 13.99 -11.17
N THR A 51 2.55 13.35 -11.58
CA THR A 51 2.59 12.06 -12.30
C THR A 51 3.27 12.17 -13.67
N GLN A 52 3.11 13.30 -14.36
CA GLN A 52 3.85 13.59 -15.58
C GLN A 52 5.37 13.62 -15.32
N ASN A 53 5.80 14.28 -14.25
CA ASN A 53 7.22 14.36 -13.88
C ASN A 53 7.79 12.99 -13.52
N ILE A 54 7.04 12.16 -12.80
CA ILE A 54 7.46 10.76 -12.49
C ILE A 54 7.65 9.96 -13.77
N ARG A 55 6.69 10.02 -14.72
CA ARG A 55 6.82 9.31 -16.00
C ARG A 55 8.00 9.83 -16.84
N ALA A 56 8.19 11.14 -16.85
CA ALA A 56 9.32 11.77 -17.54
C ALA A 56 10.66 11.31 -16.93
N TYR A 57 10.78 11.29 -15.61
CA TYR A 57 11.95 10.76 -14.93
C TYR A 57 12.23 9.31 -15.32
N LYS A 58 11.21 8.43 -15.27
CA LYS A 58 11.35 7.01 -15.63
C LYS A 58 11.72 6.79 -17.12
N ALA A 59 11.45 7.76 -17.99
CA ALA A 59 11.86 7.72 -19.38
C ALA A 59 13.35 8.11 -19.59
N THR A 60 14.02 8.67 -18.58
CA THR A 60 15.43 9.02 -18.64
C THR A 60 16.32 7.83 -18.30
N LYS A 61 17.63 7.96 -18.55
CA LYS A 61 18.61 6.98 -18.10
C LYS A 61 18.83 7.12 -16.59
N HIS A 62 18.41 6.14 -15.82
CA HIS A 62 18.54 6.12 -14.35
C HIS A 62 18.79 4.68 -13.84
N ALA A 63 19.02 4.52 -12.55
CA ALA A 63 19.06 3.21 -11.90
C ALA A 63 17.64 2.64 -11.81
N VAL A 64 17.40 1.49 -12.42
CA VAL A 64 16.08 0.84 -12.42
C VAL A 64 15.80 0.25 -11.03
N VAL A 65 14.69 0.64 -10.44
CA VAL A 65 14.22 0.11 -9.16
C VAL A 65 13.22 -1.00 -9.41
N TYR A 66 13.56 -2.21 -8.95
CA TYR A 66 12.73 -3.40 -9.04
C TYR A 66 12.21 -3.79 -7.65
N ALA A 67 10.91 -4.08 -7.54
CA ALA A 67 10.29 -4.62 -6.35
C ALA A 67 9.55 -5.93 -6.65
N ARG A 68 9.43 -6.77 -5.64
CA ARG A 68 8.53 -7.93 -5.65
C ARG A 68 7.45 -7.71 -4.61
N LEU A 69 6.19 -7.75 -5.04
CA LEU A 69 5.03 -7.63 -4.19
C LEU A 69 4.46 -9.03 -3.87
N ASP A 70 4.26 -9.28 -2.59
CA ASP A 70 3.52 -10.45 -2.12
C ASP A 70 2.05 -10.03 -1.91
N ASN A 71 1.30 -9.94 -3.01
CA ASN A 71 -0.12 -9.62 -2.96
C ASN A 71 -0.90 -10.77 -2.31
N ALA A 72 -1.84 -10.44 -1.40
CA ALA A 72 -2.62 -11.42 -0.64
C ALA A 72 -3.93 -11.74 -1.37
N PRO A 73 -4.04 -12.89 -2.06
CA PRO A 73 -5.20 -13.21 -2.90
C PRO A 73 -6.47 -13.53 -2.10
N ASP A 74 -6.33 -13.96 -0.83
CA ASP A 74 -7.48 -14.39 -0.03
C ASP A 74 -8.04 -13.23 0.81
N LYS A 75 -7.17 -12.55 1.58
CA LYS A 75 -7.54 -11.40 2.40
C LYS A 75 -6.33 -10.53 2.68
N ALA A 76 -6.33 -9.32 2.16
CA ALA A 76 -5.34 -8.32 2.53
C ALA A 76 -5.64 -7.80 3.95
N THR A 77 -4.72 -8.03 4.88
CA THR A 77 -4.83 -7.59 6.28
C THR A 77 -3.99 -6.36 6.58
N SER A 78 -3.26 -5.85 5.59
CA SER A 78 -2.35 -4.72 5.74
C SER A 78 -2.11 -4.07 4.37
N GLU A 79 -1.83 -2.79 4.36
CA GLU A 79 -1.49 -2.02 3.15
C GLU A 79 -0.28 -2.57 2.39
N LYS A 80 0.64 -3.25 3.06
CA LYS A 80 1.82 -3.86 2.43
C LYS A 80 1.51 -4.88 1.32
N PHE A 81 0.27 -5.35 1.24
CA PHE A 81 -0.19 -6.29 0.20
C PHE A 81 -0.74 -5.60 -1.04
N PHE A 82 -0.92 -4.27 -1.00
CA PHE A 82 -1.47 -3.50 -2.11
C PHE A 82 -0.38 -2.82 -2.93
N LEU A 83 -0.55 -2.85 -4.24
CA LEU A 83 0.38 -2.23 -5.17
C LEU A 83 0.41 -0.70 -5.02
N ARG A 84 -0.73 -0.08 -4.70
CA ARG A 84 -0.87 1.37 -4.43
C ARG A 84 -0.05 1.87 -3.24
N SER A 85 0.34 0.99 -2.32
CA SER A 85 1.14 1.35 -1.15
C SER A 85 2.65 1.35 -1.41
N LEU A 86 3.07 0.94 -2.59
CA LEU A 86 4.48 0.99 -2.98
C LEU A 86 4.87 2.41 -3.40
N PRO A 87 6.15 2.80 -3.22
CA PRO A 87 6.64 4.06 -3.74
C PRO A 87 6.43 4.19 -5.25
N ASP A 88 5.93 5.33 -5.68
CA ASP A 88 5.65 5.66 -7.08
C ASP A 88 6.90 5.72 -7.99
N SER A 89 8.07 5.92 -7.37
CA SER A 89 9.37 5.89 -8.04
C SER A 89 9.83 4.50 -8.49
N ILE A 90 9.13 3.41 -8.09
CA ILE A 90 9.47 2.05 -8.53
C ILE A 90 9.16 1.88 -10.02
N ASP A 91 10.14 1.40 -10.78
CA ASP A 91 10.02 1.19 -12.23
C ASP A 91 9.30 -0.10 -12.58
N ILE A 92 9.58 -1.16 -11.84
CA ILE A 92 9.13 -2.51 -12.13
C ILE A 92 8.66 -3.18 -10.85
N VAL A 93 7.46 -3.72 -10.87
CA VAL A 93 6.93 -4.55 -9.77
C VAL A 93 6.58 -5.92 -10.30
N SER A 94 7.00 -6.97 -9.61
CA SER A 94 6.65 -8.34 -9.91
C SER A 94 5.65 -8.88 -8.90
N MET A 95 4.47 -9.31 -9.36
CA MET A 95 3.37 -9.82 -8.52
C MET A 95 3.57 -11.31 -8.24
N ARG A 96 3.72 -11.68 -6.97
CA ARG A 96 3.99 -13.06 -6.58
C ARG A 96 2.81 -13.99 -6.80
N ASN A 97 1.60 -13.54 -6.47
CA ASN A 97 0.37 -14.30 -6.67
C ASN A 97 -0.37 -13.82 -7.93
N ALA A 98 0.35 -13.79 -9.05
CA ALA A 98 -0.12 -13.26 -10.33
C ALA A 98 -1.25 -14.09 -10.97
N ASP A 99 -1.38 -15.35 -10.59
CA ASP A 99 -2.44 -16.28 -10.99
C ASP A 99 -3.78 -16.05 -10.27
N ARG A 100 -3.77 -15.28 -9.17
CA ARG A 100 -4.91 -15.04 -8.29
C ARG A 100 -5.09 -13.55 -7.98
N LEU A 101 -5.24 -12.74 -9.04
CA LEU A 101 -5.45 -11.30 -8.87
C LEU A 101 -6.84 -11.00 -8.31
N THR A 102 -6.88 -10.16 -7.28
CA THR A 102 -8.13 -9.57 -6.77
C THR A 102 -8.56 -8.40 -7.66
N ASP A 103 -9.78 -7.89 -7.44
CA ASP A 103 -10.25 -6.68 -8.15
C ASP A 103 -9.41 -5.46 -7.75
N PHE A 104 -8.99 -5.38 -6.49
CA PHE A 104 -8.06 -4.34 -6.03
C PHE A 104 -6.70 -4.40 -6.73
N ASP A 105 -6.14 -5.61 -6.93
CA ASP A 105 -4.90 -5.75 -7.70
C ASP A 105 -5.05 -5.19 -9.11
N ARG A 106 -6.17 -5.49 -9.79
CA ARG A 106 -6.44 -5.03 -11.16
C ARG A 106 -6.59 -3.51 -11.24
N GLU A 107 -7.30 -2.93 -10.28
CA GLU A 107 -7.46 -1.48 -10.15
C GLU A 107 -6.11 -0.79 -9.92
N ASP A 108 -5.31 -1.29 -8.98
CA ASP A 108 -4.00 -0.76 -8.67
C ASP A 108 -3.02 -0.89 -9.85
N MET A 109 -3.04 -2.03 -10.56
CA MET A 109 -2.23 -2.22 -11.76
C MET A 109 -2.57 -1.20 -12.85
N ALA A 110 -3.86 -0.90 -13.04
CA ALA A 110 -4.29 0.12 -13.99
C ALA A 110 -3.80 1.51 -13.57
N MET A 111 -3.95 1.85 -12.30
CA MET A 111 -3.54 3.14 -11.72
C MET A 111 -2.03 3.34 -11.82
N VAL A 112 -1.20 2.40 -11.33
CA VAL A 112 0.27 2.59 -11.31
C VAL A 112 0.88 2.65 -12.71
N ARG A 113 0.26 1.98 -13.69
CA ARG A 113 0.67 2.10 -15.10
C ARG A 113 0.32 3.46 -15.68
N ALA A 114 -0.92 3.90 -15.49
CA ALA A 114 -1.41 5.17 -16.05
C ALA A 114 -0.73 6.38 -15.40
N ASP A 115 -0.68 6.40 -14.09
CA ASP A 115 -0.23 7.56 -13.33
C ASP A 115 1.30 7.59 -13.19
N TYR A 116 1.94 6.46 -12.92
CA TYR A 116 3.38 6.42 -12.63
C TYR A 116 4.25 5.77 -13.71
N GLY A 117 3.66 5.13 -14.72
CA GLY A 117 4.42 4.40 -15.75
C GLY A 117 5.17 3.18 -15.20
N THR A 118 4.73 2.65 -14.07
CA THR A 118 5.30 1.44 -13.46
C THR A 118 4.91 0.22 -14.27
N ARG A 119 5.87 -0.64 -14.61
CA ARG A 119 5.61 -1.92 -15.27
C ARG A 119 5.30 -3.01 -14.26
N VAL A 120 4.25 -3.79 -14.52
CA VAL A 120 3.83 -4.88 -13.63
C VAL A 120 4.07 -6.22 -14.31
N LEU A 121 4.90 -7.06 -13.68
CA LEU A 121 5.34 -8.35 -14.22
C LEU A 121 4.68 -9.52 -13.49
N TYR A 122 4.43 -10.58 -14.24
CA TYR A 122 4.01 -11.88 -13.73
C TYR A 122 5.21 -12.61 -13.11
N TYR A 123 5.16 -12.97 -11.84
CA TYR A 123 6.23 -13.73 -11.18
C TYR A 123 6.04 -15.22 -11.39
N VAL A 124 7.08 -15.90 -11.90
CA VAL A 124 7.15 -17.35 -12.00
C VAL A 124 8.31 -17.87 -11.19
N ASP A 125 8.03 -18.79 -10.28
CA ASP A 125 9.05 -19.52 -9.54
C ASP A 125 9.54 -20.71 -10.38
N CYS A 126 10.78 -20.67 -10.81
CA CYS A 126 11.40 -21.73 -11.61
C CYS A 126 11.77 -22.99 -10.80
N MET A 127 11.48 -23.01 -9.50
CA MET A 127 11.68 -24.19 -8.64
C MET A 127 10.46 -25.10 -8.57
N LEU A 128 9.42 -24.85 -9.37
CA LEU A 128 8.15 -25.60 -9.37
C LEU A 128 8.25 -27.02 -9.99
N GLY A 129 9.43 -27.42 -10.47
CA GLY A 129 9.62 -28.72 -11.11
C GLY A 129 8.70 -28.91 -12.32
N ASP A 130 7.94 -30.00 -12.36
CA ASP A 130 7.05 -30.34 -13.50
C ASP A 130 5.96 -29.29 -13.76
N LYS A 131 5.61 -28.47 -12.78
CA LYS A 131 4.62 -27.38 -12.92
C LYS A 131 5.18 -26.11 -13.54
N GLN A 132 6.49 -26.01 -13.70
CA GLN A 132 7.15 -24.81 -14.22
C GLN A 132 6.66 -24.44 -15.62
N ASN A 133 6.58 -25.42 -16.53
CA ASN A 133 6.16 -25.17 -17.91
C ASN A 133 4.71 -24.65 -17.99
N ALA A 134 3.83 -25.18 -17.15
CA ALA A 134 2.45 -24.72 -17.08
C ALA A 134 2.38 -23.28 -16.52
N ALA A 135 3.17 -22.94 -15.50
CA ALA A 135 3.25 -21.60 -14.96
C ALA A 135 3.79 -20.58 -15.97
N ILE A 136 4.81 -20.95 -16.74
CA ILE A 136 5.37 -20.11 -17.83
C ILE A 136 4.32 -19.91 -18.93
N ALA A 137 3.58 -20.96 -19.32
CA ALA A 137 2.53 -20.86 -20.33
C ALA A 137 1.41 -19.90 -19.88
N SER A 138 0.94 -20.02 -18.63
CA SER A 138 -0.05 -19.11 -18.05
C SER A 138 0.44 -17.66 -17.98
N ALA A 139 1.70 -17.46 -17.59
CA ALA A 139 2.32 -16.14 -17.59
C ALA A 139 2.40 -15.53 -19.01
N ALA A 140 2.79 -16.34 -20.01
CA ALA A 140 2.87 -15.88 -21.39
C ALA A 140 1.48 -15.51 -21.95
N GLU A 141 0.44 -16.25 -21.59
CA GLU A 141 -0.93 -15.93 -21.95
C GLU A 141 -1.39 -14.62 -21.31
N ALA A 142 -1.13 -14.42 -20.02
CA ALA A 142 -1.47 -13.20 -19.29
C ALA A 142 -0.77 -11.96 -19.88
N VAL A 143 0.47 -12.10 -20.36
CA VAL A 143 1.19 -11.02 -21.07
C VAL A 143 0.57 -10.77 -22.45
N ARG A 144 0.23 -11.80 -23.22
CA ARG A 144 -0.44 -11.62 -24.51
C ARG A 144 -1.82 -10.97 -24.37
N ALA A 145 -2.53 -11.27 -23.28
CA ALA A 145 -3.81 -10.63 -22.94
C ALA A 145 -3.65 -9.17 -22.47
N GLY A 146 -2.43 -8.68 -22.27
CA GLY A 146 -2.18 -7.32 -21.77
C GLY A 146 -2.41 -7.15 -20.26
N THR A 147 -2.65 -8.24 -19.54
CA THR A 147 -2.81 -8.17 -18.07
C THR A 147 -1.49 -7.82 -17.40
N PHE A 148 -0.36 -8.32 -17.90
CA PHE A 148 0.99 -8.03 -17.41
C PHE A 148 1.88 -7.49 -18.53
N ASP A 149 2.89 -6.70 -18.14
CA ASP A 149 3.85 -6.07 -19.05
C ASP A 149 5.04 -6.98 -19.38
N GLY A 150 5.15 -8.13 -18.72
CA GLY A 150 6.21 -9.10 -18.91
C GLY A 150 6.23 -10.17 -17.83
N ILE A 151 7.29 -10.97 -17.81
CA ILE A 151 7.46 -12.10 -16.90
C ILE A 151 8.76 -11.94 -16.12
N THR A 152 8.73 -12.24 -14.81
CA THR A 152 9.90 -12.45 -13.98
C THR A 152 10.09 -13.94 -13.76
N LEU A 153 11.22 -14.47 -14.17
CA LEU A 153 11.64 -15.83 -13.84
C LEU A 153 12.59 -15.79 -12.64
N ALA A 154 12.19 -16.40 -11.54
CA ALA A 154 12.99 -16.47 -10.33
C ALA A 154 13.53 -17.88 -10.12
N SER A 155 14.84 -17.99 -9.92
CA SER A 155 15.53 -19.24 -9.59
C SER A 155 16.49 -19.01 -8.45
N SER A 156 16.52 -19.92 -7.50
CA SER A 156 17.56 -19.95 -6.44
C SER A 156 18.87 -20.61 -6.89
N VAL A 157 18.85 -21.24 -8.06
CA VAL A 157 20.04 -21.85 -8.67
C VAL A 157 20.53 -20.93 -9.80
N PRO A 158 21.85 -20.70 -9.92
CA PRO A 158 22.38 -19.95 -11.04
C PRO A 158 21.93 -20.60 -12.36
N VAL A 159 21.20 -19.87 -13.19
CA VAL A 159 20.78 -20.33 -14.52
C VAL A 159 21.99 -20.17 -15.44
N ASP A 160 22.53 -21.30 -15.94
CA ASP A 160 23.54 -21.24 -16.98
C ASP A 160 22.90 -20.70 -18.27
N ARG A 161 23.46 -19.59 -18.79
CA ARG A 161 22.96 -18.94 -20.02
C ARG A 161 22.94 -19.87 -21.25
N LYS A 162 23.58 -21.03 -21.17
CA LYS A 162 23.60 -22.04 -22.24
C LYS A 162 22.36 -22.94 -22.27
N SER A 163 21.55 -22.94 -21.24
CA SER A 163 20.35 -23.79 -21.16
C SER A 163 19.05 -23.10 -21.61
N VAL A 164 19.14 -21.88 -22.15
CA VAL A 164 18.00 -21.13 -22.68
C VAL A 164 18.14 -21.03 -24.21
N VAL A 165 17.92 -22.15 -24.89
CA VAL A 165 17.75 -22.21 -26.36
C VAL A 165 16.47 -22.96 -26.65
#